data_b90d8110f5b5b5ce35ae74d6a8574cbd
#
_entry.id   b90d8110f5b5b5ce35ae74d6a8574cbd
#
_cell.length_a   1.000
_cell.length_b   1.000
_cell.length_c   1.000
_cell.angle_alpha   90.00
_cell.angle_beta   90.00
_cell.angle_gamma   90.00
#
_symmetry.space_group_name_H-M   'P 1'
#
loop_
_entity.id
_entity.type
_entity.pdbx_description
1 polymer ?
#
loop_
_entity_poly.entity_id
_entity_poly.type
_entity_poly.pdbx_seq_one_letter_code
_entity_poly.pdbx_strand_id
1 'polypeptide(L)'
;MGIYYLDIIDHLGTFAFAISGIRIAATKSFDWFGAYLIGLVTAIGGGTTRDLLLGTTPFWITTPSYLIITGIALLFVIAFGKLVIKLDYTIFLFDAIGLGLFTVVGIEKALIHNYPAWVAICMGMITGAVGGLIRDVLVNHVPLILRKDFYAMACIMGGLIFFLCVKLGFKSETTQTITFIAVILMRILSVRFHFGLPVLKRDYNTEQ
;
A
#
# COMPACT_ATOMS: atom_id res chain seq x y z
N MET A 1 -3.58 5.81 -23.93
CA MET A 1 -2.51 4.97 -23.34
C MET A 1 -2.48 5.06 -21.81
N GLY A 2 -2.62 6.24 -21.20
CA GLY A 2 -2.49 6.38 -19.73
C GLY A 2 -3.48 5.59 -18.87
N ILE A 3 -4.71 5.36 -19.30
CA ILE A 3 -5.72 4.60 -18.55
C ILE A 3 -5.31 3.12 -18.42
N TYR A 4 -4.85 2.48 -19.50
CA TYR A 4 -4.39 1.09 -19.46
C TYR A 4 -3.17 0.90 -18.56
N TYR A 5 -2.27 1.89 -18.51
CA TYR A 5 -1.08 1.83 -17.65
C TYR A 5 -1.47 1.90 -16.16
N LEU A 6 -2.41 2.76 -15.80
CA LEU A 6 -2.93 2.87 -14.44
C LEU A 6 -3.65 1.60 -13.98
N ASP A 7 -4.44 0.98 -14.87
CA ASP A 7 -5.11 -0.29 -14.58
C ASP A 7 -4.10 -1.42 -14.32
N ILE A 8 -3.02 -1.48 -15.09
CA ILE A 8 -1.93 -2.45 -14.87
C ILE A 8 -1.29 -2.23 -13.50
N ILE A 9 -0.96 -0.98 -13.15
CA ILE A 9 -0.39 -0.62 -11.84
C ILE A 9 -1.33 -1.03 -10.71
N ASP A 10 -2.63 -0.78 -10.85
CA ASP A 10 -3.64 -1.10 -9.85
C ASP A 10 -3.75 -2.62 -9.61
N HIS A 11 -3.77 -3.41 -10.69
CA HIS A 11 -3.80 -4.87 -10.60
C HIS A 11 -2.50 -5.45 -10.01
N LEU A 12 -1.33 -4.90 -10.36
CA LEU A 12 -0.05 -5.29 -9.76
C LEU A 12 0.02 -4.93 -8.28
N GLY A 13 -0.48 -3.75 -7.90
CA GLY A 13 -0.61 -3.34 -6.50
C GLY A 13 -1.52 -4.27 -5.71
N THR A 14 -2.66 -4.63 -6.29
CA THR A 14 -3.60 -5.61 -5.73
C THR A 14 -2.93 -6.96 -5.47
N PHE A 15 -2.20 -7.49 -6.46
CA PHE A 15 -1.48 -8.75 -6.32
C PHE A 15 -0.40 -8.68 -5.22
N ALA A 16 0.39 -7.61 -5.19
CA ALA A 16 1.42 -7.42 -4.20
C ALA A 16 0.85 -7.33 -2.77
N PHE A 17 -0.17 -6.50 -2.57
CA PHE A 17 -0.83 -6.37 -1.26
C PHE A 17 -1.57 -7.63 -0.84
N ALA A 18 -2.20 -8.35 -1.77
CA ALA A 18 -2.81 -9.64 -1.49
C ALA A 18 -1.76 -10.64 -0.96
N ILE A 19 -0.60 -10.74 -1.62
CA ILE A 19 0.50 -11.59 -1.14
C ILE A 19 0.94 -11.18 0.26
N SER A 20 1.13 -9.86 0.52
CA SER A 20 1.52 -9.37 1.85
C SER A 20 0.52 -9.78 2.92
N GLY A 21 -0.80 -9.61 2.65
CA GLY A 21 -1.87 -10.01 3.57
C GLY A 21 -1.95 -11.52 3.81
N ILE A 22 -1.90 -12.32 2.73
CA ILE A 22 -1.93 -13.79 2.82
C ILE A 22 -0.73 -14.31 3.60
N ARG A 23 0.44 -13.74 3.36
CA ARG A 23 1.67 -14.13 4.08
C ARG A 23 1.59 -13.86 5.57
N ILE A 24 1.06 -12.70 5.98
CA ILE A 24 0.92 -12.40 7.40
C ILE A 24 -0.16 -13.29 8.05
N ALA A 25 -1.24 -13.61 7.35
CA ALA A 25 -2.26 -14.56 7.80
C ALA A 25 -1.68 -15.97 8.01
N ALA A 26 -0.79 -16.40 7.11
CA ALA A 26 -0.09 -17.69 7.23
C ALA A 26 0.79 -17.76 8.50
N THR A 27 1.37 -16.65 8.98
CA THR A 27 2.10 -16.63 10.26
C THR A 27 1.21 -16.81 11.49
N LYS A 28 -0.10 -16.61 11.33
CA LYS A 28 -1.13 -16.76 12.37
C LYS A 28 -1.89 -18.09 12.27
N SER A 29 -1.47 -18.97 11.38
CA SER A 29 -2.11 -20.28 11.15
C SER A 29 -3.60 -20.17 10.76
N PHE A 30 -3.98 -19.11 10.02
CA PHE A 30 -5.31 -19.01 9.46
C PHE A 30 -5.50 -20.04 8.36
N ASP A 31 -6.74 -20.49 8.19
CA ASP A 31 -7.11 -21.37 7.08
C ASP A 31 -7.05 -20.64 5.72
N TRP A 32 -7.26 -21.37 4.65
CA TRP A 32 -7.16 -20.79 3.29
C TRP A 32 -8.17 -19.68 3.04
N PHE A 33 -9.39 -19.82 3.60
CA PHE A 33 -10.40 -18.78 3.47
C PHE A 33 -10.04 -17.54 4.27
N GLY A 34 -9.60 -17.71 5.51
CA GLY A 34 -9.11 -16.61 6.34
C GLY A 34 -7.90 -15.90 5.71
N ALA A 35 -6.95 -16.66 5.16
CA ALA A 35 -5.80 -16.11 4.47
C ALA A 35 -6.22 -15.32 3.20
N TYR A 36 -7.15 -15.86 2.40
CA TYR A 36 -7.74 -15.15 1.27
C TYR A 36 -8.41 -13.85 1.69
N LEU A 37 -9.23 -13.89 2.76
CA LEU A 37 -9.94 -12.72 3.27
C LEU A 37 -8.99 -11.62 3.73
N ILE A 38 -7.95 -11.97 4.48
CA ILE A 38 -6.92 -11.00 4.90
C ILE A 38 -6.19 -10.42 3.68
N GLY A 39 -5.84 -11.25 2.69
CA GLY A 39 -5.26 -10.79 1.44
C GLY A 39 -6.17 -9.82 0.69
N LEU A 40 -7.46 -10.16 0.56
CA LEU A 40 -8.46 -9.34 -0.11
C LEU A 40 -8.61 -7.99 0.58
N VAL A 41 -8.86 -7.99 1.89
CA VAL A 41 -9.03 -6.73 2.65
C VAL A 41 -7.78 -5.87 2.59
N THR A 42 -6.59 -6.47 2.61
CA THR A 42 -5.33 -5.74 2.43
C THR A 42 -5.27 -5.06 1.06
N ALA A 43 -5.64 -5.79 0.01
CA ALA A 43 -5.53 -5.32 -1.37
C ALA A 43 -6.58 -4.26 -1.73
N ILE A 44 -7.83 -4.40 -1.27
CA ILE A 44 -8.91 -3.49 -1.65
C ILE A 44 -9.23 -2.42 -0.59
N GLY A 45 -8.80 -2.59 0.66
CA GLY A 45 -9.20 -1.74 1.78
C GLY A 45 -8.83 -0.27 1.61
N GLY A 46 -7.61 0.01 1.17
CA GLY A 46 -7.14 1.39 0.93
C GLY A 46 -7.89 2.07 -0.21
N GLY A 47 -8.05 1.37 -1.34
CA GLY A 47 -8.80 1.86 -2.49
C GLY A 47 -10.29 2.04 -2.20
N THR A 48 -10.89 1.15 -1.40
CA THR A 48 -12.27 1.29 -0.94
C THR A 48 -12.44 2.55 -0.10
N THR A 49 -11.55 2.78 0.85
CA THR A 49 -11.56 3.99 1.68
C THR A 49 -11.43 5.24 0.83
N ARG A 50 -10.50 5.26 -0.14
CA ARG A 50 -10.34 6.35 -1.11
C ARG A 50 -11.64 6.60 -1.88
N ASP A 51 -12.23 5.57 -2.47
CA ASP A 51 -13.40 5.73 -3.33
C ASP A 51 -14.59 6.27 -2.54
N LEU A 52 -14.80 5.80 -1.32
CA LEU A 52 -15.82 6.33 -0.40
C LEU A 52 -15.59 7.82 -0.09
N LEU A 53 -14.35 8.23 0.17
CA LEU A 53 -14.01 9.62 0.45
C LEU A 53 -14.17 10.52 -0.80
N LEU A 54 -13.94 9.97 -1.98
CA LEU A 54 -14.16 10.67 -3.26
C LEU A 54 -15.64 10.67 -3.69
N GLY A 55 -16.52 10.00 -2.94
CA GLY A 55 -17.95 9.89 -3.27
C GLY A 55 -18.25 8.99 -4.46
N THR A 56 -17.37 8.01 -4.72
CA THR A 56 -17.51 7.06 -5.84
C THR A 56 -17.79 5.65 -5.37
N THR A 57 -18.35 4.83 -6.24
CA THR A 57 -18.55 3.40 -5.97
C THR A 57 -17.20 2.70 -5.86
N PRO A 58 -16.95 1.90 -4.80
CA PRO A 58 -15.70 1.15 -4.68
C PRO A 58 -15.42 0.29 -5.91
N PHE A 59 -14.23 0.42 -6.47
CA PHE A 59 -13.79 -0.12 -7.77
C PHE A 59 -14.02 -1.64 -7.92
N TRP A 60 -13.84 -2.40 -6.84
CA TRP A 60 -13.96 -3.85 -6.85
C TRP A 60 -15.41 -4.35 -6.93
N ILE A 61 -16.42 -3.50 -6.61
CA ILE A 61 -17.84 -3.84 -6.74
C ILE A 61 -18.23 -3.97 -8.23
N THR A 62 -17.66 -3.11 -9.06
CA THR A 62 -17.93 -3.08 -10.50
C THR A 62 -17.03 -4.00 -11.31
N THR A 63 -15.89 -4.42 -10.75
CA THR A 63 -14.86 -5.15 -11.49
C THR A 63 -14.38 -6.37 -10.70
N PRO A 64 -14.82 -7.59 -11.03
CA PRO A 64 -14.51 -8.80 -10.26
C PRO A 64 -13.04 -9.25 -10.36
N SER A 65 -12.23 -8.64 -11.25
CA SER A 65 -10.82 -8.99 -11.43
C SER A 65 -10.01 -8.91 -10.13
N TYR A 66 -10.35 -8.00 -9.22
CA TYR A 66 -9.65 -7.84 -7.94
C TYR A 66 -9.79 -9.05 -7.02
N LEU A 67 -10.99 -9.66 -6.99
CA LEU A 67 -11.21 -10.92 -6.26
C LEU A 67 -10.43 -12.07 -6.90
N ILE A 68 -10.43 -12.14 -8.24
CA ILE A 68 -9.71 -13.17 -8.99
C ILE A 68 -8.19 -13.04 -8.75
N ILE A 69 -7.64 -11.83 -8.83
CA ILE A 69 -6.21 -11.57 -8.60
C ILE A 69 -5.81 -11.95 -7.18
N THR A 70 -6.65 -11.65 -6.18
CA THR A 70 -6.41 -12.10 -4.80
C THR A 70 -6.42 -13.62 -4.71
N GLY A 71 -7.31 -14.31 -5.43
CA GLY A 71 -7.32 -15.78 -5.53
C GLY A 71 -6.04 -16.33 -6.18
N ILE A 72 -5.57 -15.70 -7.25
CA ILE A 72 -4.30 -16.05 -7.89
C ILE A 72 -3.12 -15.82 -6.93
N ALA A 73 -3.13 -14.73 -6.16
CA ALA A 73 -2.13 -14.46 -5.13
C ALA A 73 -2.12 -15.55 -4.03
N LEU A 74 -3.30 -16.04 -3.62
CA LEU A 74 -3.39 -17.17 -2.68
C LEU A 74 -2.76 -18.44 -3.27
N LEU A 75 -3.12 -18.80 -4.49
CA LEU A 75 -2.55 -19.97 -5.17
C LEU A 75 -1.03 -19.81 -5.33
N PHE A 76 -0.55 -18.63 -5.67
CA PHE A 76 0.87 -18.32 -5.74
C PHE A 76 1.58 -18.56 -4.40
N VAL A 77 1.03 -18.04 -3.30
CA VAL A 77 1.61 -18.25 -1.96
C VAL A 77 1.58 -19.72 -1.55
N ILE A 78 0.54 -20.47 -1.90
CA ILE A 78 0.45 -21.91 -1.62
C ILE A 78 1.52 -22.68 -2.42
N ALA A 79 1.63 -22.40 -3.72
CA ALA A 79 2.56 -23.09 -4.62
C ALA A 79 4.03 -22.81 -4.29
N PHE A 80 4.35 -21.56 -4.02
CA PHE A 80 5.71 -21.08 -3.73
C PHE A 80 6.00 -20.85 -2.25
N GLY A 81 5.09 -21.30 -1.37
CA GLY A 81 5.11 -21.01 0.07
C GLY A 81 6.46 -21.31 0.73
N LYS A 82 7.12 -22.44 0.40
CA LYS A 82 8.43 -22.79 0.96
C LYS A 82 9.53 -21.77 0.61
N LEU A 83 9.49 -21.21 -0.59
CA LEU A 83 10.43 -20.19 -1.03
C LEU A 83 10.08 -18.82 -0.45
N VAL A 84 8.80 -18.46 -0.54
CA VAL A 84 8.23 -17.18 -0.07
C VAL A 84 8.26 -17.09 1.46
N ILE A 85 8.10 -18.22 2.18
CA ILE A 85 8.12 -18.28 3.66
C ILE A 85 9.55 -18.20 4.21
N LYS A 86 10.56 -18.75 3.51
CA LYS A 86 11.96 -18.68 3.95
C LYS A 86 12.57 -17.28 3.95
N LEU A 87 11.97 -16.36 3.22
CA LEU A 87 12.45 -14.99 3.13
C LEU A 87 11.62 -14.11 4.10
N ASP A 88 12.13 -13.85 5.29
CA ASP A 88 11.53 -12.96 6.30
C ASP A 88 11.17 -11.57 5.73
N TYR A 89 11.90 -11.14 4.68
CA TYR A 89 11.67 -9.90 3.97
C TYR A 89 10.48 -9.89 3.00
N THR A 90 9.83 -11.04 2.73
CA THR A 90 8.79 -11.11 1.69
C THR A 90 7.59 -10.25 2.01
N ILE A 91 7.12 -10.27 3.25
CA ILE A 91 5.98 -9.44 3.68
C ILE A 91 6.31 -7.97 3.47
N PHE A 92 7.50 -7.54 3.91
CA PHE A 92 7.97 -6.17 3.75
C PHE A 92 8.09 -5.77 2.27
N LEU A 93 8.67 -6.64 1.43
CA LEU A 93 8.89 -6.34 0.02
C LEU A 93 7.57 -6.16 -0.73
N PHE A 94 6.63 -7.09 -0.58
CA PHE A 94 5.33 -6.99 -1.23
C PHE A 94 4.48 -5.85 -0.67
N ASP A 95 4.60 -5.55 0.62
CA ASP A 95 3.98 -4.38 1.22
C ASP A 95 4.56 -3.07 0.66
N ALA A 96 5.88 -2.96 0.53
CA ALA A 96 6.53 -1.78 -0.04
C ALA A 96 6.19 -1.56 -1.53
N ILE A 97 6.10 -2.66 -2.32
CA ILE A 97 5.68 -2.61 -3.72
C ILE A 97 4.23 -2.13 -3.81
N GLY A 98 3.33 -2.76 -3.05
CA GLY A 98 1.91 -2.37 -3.04
C GLY A 98 1.72 -0.92 -2.58
N LEU A 99 2.44 -0.49 -1.53
CA LEU A 99 2.42 0.88 -1.03
C LEU A 99 2.78 1.89 -2.13
N GLY A 100 3.85 1.63 -2.87
CA GLY A 100 4.31 2.52 -3.94
C GLY A 100 3.31 2.59 -5.11
N LEU A 101 2.82 1.44 -5.58
CA LEU A 101 1.84 1.36 -6.67
C LEU A 101 0.54 2.07 -6.29
N PHE A 102 0.00 1.79 -5.11
CA PHE A 102 -1.25 2.40 -4.66
C PHE A 102 -1.13 3.86 -4.26
N THR A 103 0.05 4.34 -3.90
CA THR A 103 0.30 5.79 -3.76
C THR A 103 0.05 6.48 -5.10
N VAL A 104 0.60 5.95 -6.19
CA VAL A 104 0.40 6.49 -7.54
C VAL A 104 -1.07 6.43 -7.95
N VAL A 105 -1.72 5.25 -7.78
CA VAL A 105 -3.15 5.07 -8.12
C VAL A 105 -4.03 6.05 -7.36
N GLY A 106 -3.77 6.24 -6.07
CA GLY A 106 -4.55 7.18 -5.24
C GLY A 106 -4.42 8.63 -5.67
N ILE A 107 -3.20 9.06 -6.03
CA ILE A 107 -2.96 10.41 -6.56
C ILE A 107 -3.71 10.61 -7.87
N GLU A 108 -3.52 9.71 -8.84
CA GLU A 108 -4.14 9.80 -10.16
C GLU A 108 -5.68 9.77 -10.08
N LYS A 109 -6.25 8.90 -9.27
CA LYS A 109 -7.71 8.86 -9.06
C LYS A 109 -8.25 10.19 -8.52
N ALA A 110 -7.59 10.82 -7.56
CA ALA A 110 -7.99 12.13 -7.06
C ALA A 110 -7.87 13.22 -8.14
N LEU A 111 -6.82 13.19 -8.97
CA LEU A 111 -6.63 14.14 -10.06
C LEU A 111 -7.69 13.98 -11.17
N ILE A 112 -8.09 12.74 -11.50
CA ILE A 112 -9.19 12.47 -12.45
C ILE A 112 -10.51 13.10 -11.96
N HIS A 113 -10.73 13.17 -10.66
CA HIS A 113 -11.90 13.82 -10.05
C HIS A 113 -11.69 15.33 -9.80
N ASN A 114 -10.64 15.94 -10.38
CA ASN A 114 -10.32 17.37 -10.29
C ASN A 114 -10.06 17.88 -8.86
N TYR A 115 -9.60 17.03 -7.95
CA TYR A 115 -9.19 17.45 -6.62
C TYR A 115 -7.82 18.14 -6.63
N PRO A 116 -7.56 19.10 -5.72
CA PRO A 116 -6.28 19.80 -5.64
C PRO A 116 -5.15 18.87 -5.18
N ALA A 117 -3.90 19.28 -5.44
CA ALA A 117 -2.69 18.50 -5.20
C ALA A 117 -2.58 17.94 -3.76
N TRP A 118 -2.92 18.72 -2.74
CA TRP A 118 -2.86 18.27 -1.35
C TRP A 118 -3.85 17.13 -1.07
N VAL A 119 -5.06 17.18 -1.65
CA VAL A 119 -6.03 16.08 -1.57
C VAL A 119 -5.49 14.86 -2.29
N ALA A 120 -4.91 15.03 -3.48
CA ALA A 120 -4.33 13.93 -4.24
C ALA A 120 -3.21 13.22 -3.45
N ILE A 121 -2.33 13.96 -2.77
CA ILE A 121 -1.31 13.39 -1.88
C ILE A 121 -1.96 12.60 -0.74
N CYS A 122 -2.99 13.15 -0.10
CA CYS A 122 -3.72 12.45 0.96
C CYS A 122 -4.38 11.17 0.45
N MET A 123 -4.99 11.20 -0.74
CA MET A 123 -5.61 10.00 -1.34
C MET A 123 -4.57 8.96 -1.73
N GLY A 124 -3.39 9.38 -2.20
CA GLY A 124 -2.26 8.47 -2.41
C GLY A 124 -1.82 7.78 -1.12
N MET A 125 -1.66 8.52 -0.03
CA MET A 125 -1.31 7.99 1.28
C MET A 125 -2.40 7.02 1.80
N ILE A 126 -3.67 7.41 1.73
CA ILE A 126 -4.80 6.59 2.17
C ILE A 126 -4.86 5.29 1.37
N THR A 127 -4.77 5.38 0.04
CA THR A 127 -4.84 4.20 -0.83
C THR A 127 -3.70 3.24 -0.54
N GLY A 128 -2.48 3.75 -0.35
CA GLY A 128 -1.31 2.93 -0.07
C GLY A 128 -1.27 2.39 1.37
N ALA A 129 -1.65 3.18 2.37
CA ALA A 129 -1.39 2.81 3.76
C ALA A 129 -2.55 2.12 4.48
N VAL A 130 -3.82 2.45 4.15
CA VAL A 130 -4.98 1.98 4.91
C VAL A 130 -5.24 0.49 4.74
N GLY A 131 -4.94 -0.10 3.57
CA GLY A 131 -5.05 -1.54 3.38
C GLY A 131 -4.16 -2.32 4.36
N GLY A 132 -2.90 -1.90 4.50
CA GLY A 132 -1.98 -2.46 5.48
C GLY A 132 -2.38 -2.19 6.94
N LEU A 133 -2.95 -1.02 7.23
CA LEU A 133 -3.50 -0.70 8.54
C LEU A 133 -4.62 -1.67 8.94
N ILE A 134 -5.60 -1.88 8.06
CA ILE A 134 -6.73 -2.80 8.32
C ILE A 134 -6.19 -4.23 8.49
N ARG A 135 -5.28 -4.68 7.62
CA ARG A 135 -4.61 -5.98 7.74
C ARG A 135 -4.01 -6.17 9.12
N ASP A 136 -3.17 -5.24 9.55
CA ASP A 136 -2.42 -5.37 10.81
C ASP A 136 -3.37 -5.41 12.02
N VAL A 137 -4.45 -4.60 12.00
CA VAL A 137 -5.49 -4.64 13.03
C VAL A 137 -6.19 -6.01 13.06
N LEU A 138 -6.58 -6.55 11.89
CA LEU A 138 -7.28 -7.84 11.82
C LEU A 138 -6.42 -9.01 12.31
N VAL A 139 -5.10 -8.96 12.11
CA VAL A 139 -4.18 -10.00 12.59
C VAL A 139 -3.62 -9.72 13.98
N ASN A 140 -4.15 -8.70 14.66
CA ASN A 140 -3.73 -8.27 16.00
C ASN A 140 -2.22 -7.94 16.07
N HIS A 141 -1.74 -7.18 15.08
CA HIS A 141 -0.41 -6.59 15.07
C HIS A 141 -0.49 -5.08 15.25
N VAL A 142 0.51 -4.48 15.88
CA VAL A 142 0.64 -3.01 15.89
C VAL A 142 0.85 -2.55 14.44
N PRO A 143 -0.05 -1.72 13.88
CA PRO A 143 0.04 -1.29 12.49
C PRO A 143 1.35 -0.58 12.15
N LEU A 144 1.90 -0.87 10.96
CA LEU A 144 3.15 -0.26 10.47
C LEU A 144 3.09 1.27 10.45
N ILE A 145 1.92 1.83 10.12
CA ILE A 145 1.71 3.29 10.10
C ILE A 145 1.90 3.96 11.47
N LEU A 146 1.70 3.21 12.55
CA LEU A 146 1.82 3.69 13.95
C LEU A 146 3.20 3.39 14.54
N ARG A 147 4.05 2.66 13.82
CA ARG A 147 5.42 2.38 14.26
C ARG A 147 6.35 3.54 13.90
N LYS A 148 7.59 3.44 14.36
CA LYS A 148 8.65 4.41 13.99
C LYS A 148 9.01 4.40 12.51
N ASP A 149 8.49 3.44 11.76
CA ASP A 149 8.78 3.24 10.35
C ASP A 149 8.28 4.41 9.50
N PHE A 150 9.06 4.77 8.49
CA PHE A 150 8.72 5.81 7.53
C PHE A 150 7.72 5.27 6.50
N TYR A 151 6.49 4.92 6.98
CA TYR A 151 5.46 4.23 6.20
C TYR A 151 4.57 5.21 5.43
N ALA A 152 3.66 5.89 6.11
CA ALA A 152 2.79 6.90 5.50
C ALA A 152 3.59 8.10 4.96
N MET A 153 4.70 8.45 5.63
CA MET A 153 5.57 9.52 5.17
C MET A 153 6.22 9.21 3.83
N ALA A 154 6.51 7.94 3.51
CA ALA A 154 7.00 7.57 2.19
C ALA A 154 5.97 7.87 1.09
N CYS A 155 4.66 7.65 1.36
CA CYS A 155 3.59 8.02 0.42
C CYS A 155 3.49 9.53 0.24
N ILE A 156 3.56 10.32 1.33
CA ILE A 156 3.52 11.79 1.28
C ILE A 156 4.70 12.31 0.46
N MET A 157 5.91 11.85 0.75
CA MET A 157 7.11 12.25 0.00
C MET A 157 7.04 11.81 -1.48
N GLY A 158 6.50 10.61 -1.73
CA GLY A 158 6.20 10.14 -3.09
C GLY A 158 5.25 11.10 -3.81
N GLY A 159 4.19 11.54 -3.15
CA GLY A 159 3.25 12.53 -3.70
C GLY A 159 3.90 13.89 -3.99
N LEU A 160 4.80 14.36 -3.13
CA LEU A 160 5.57 15.58 -3.39
C LEU A 160 6.48 15.41 -4.61
N ILE A 161 7.15 14.26 -4.75
CA ILE A 161 7.96 13.92 -5.93
C ILE A 161 7.10 13.86 -7.19
N PHE A 162 5.88 13.29 -7.11
CA PHE A 162 4.93 13.25 -8.22
C PHE A 162 4.67 14.66 -8.76
N PHE A 163 4.28 15.59 -7.89
CA PHE A 163 3.99 16.97 -8.33
C PHE A 163 5.23 17.74 -8.76
N LEU A 164 6.40 17.44 -8.20
CA LEU A 164 7.67 17.99 -8.71
C LEU A 164 7.94 17.53 -10.15
N CYS A 165 7.76 16.23 -10.45
CA CYS A 165 7.91 15.69 -11.80
C CYS A 165 6.91 16.33 -12.78
N VAL A 166 5.65 16.50 -12.37
CA VAL A 166 4.64 17.21 -13.18
C VAL A 166 5.08 18.64 -13.47
N LYS A 167 5.58 19.37 -12.46
CA LYS A 167 6.09 20.76 -12.62
C LYS A 167 7.30 20.83 -13.55
N LEU A 168 8.14 19.80 -13.57
CA LEU A 168 9.30 19.69 -14.46
C LEU A 168 8.93 19.23 -15.88
N GLY A 169 7.64 18.98 -16.15
CA GLY A 169 7.15 18.62 -17.49
C GLY A 169 7.40 17.17 -17.90
N PHE A 170 7.63 16.25 -16.95
CA PHE A 170 7.74 14.84 -17.28
C PHE A 170 6.40 14.27 -17.76
N LYS A 171 6.46 13.28 -18.66
CA LYS A 171 5.28 12.53 -19.10
C LYS A 171 4.64 11.79 -17.93
N SER A 172 3.32 11.59 -17.98
CA SER A 172 2.55 10.93 -16.92
C SER A 172 3.13 9.57 -16.52
N GLU A 173 3.41 8.68 -17.48
CA GLU A 173 3.97 7.35 -17.22
C GLU A 173 5.36 7.42 -16.51
N THR A 174 6.20 8.37 -16.93
CA THR A 174 7.52 8.61 -16.29
C THR A 174 7.35 9.11 -14.86
N THR A 175 6.43 10.05 -14.64
CA THR A 175 6.11 10.59 -13.31
C THR A 175 5.63 9.50 -12.37
N GLN A 176 4.71 8.66 -12.83
CA GLN A 176 4.17 7.52 -12.08
C GLN A 176 5.28 6.54 -11.71
N THR A 177 6.15 6.19 -12.68
CA THR A 177 7.26 5.26 -12.45
C THR A 177 8.28 5.83 -11.46
N ILE A 178 8.68 7.10 -11.59
CA ILE A 178 9.60 7.76 -10.65
C ILE A 178 9.00 7.77 -9.24
N THR A 179 7.73 8.11 -9.11
CA THR A 179 7.02 8.14 -7.83
C THR A 179 6.99 6.77 -7.16
N PHE A 180 6.61 5.74 -7.91
CA PHE A 180 6.59 4.35 -7.44
C PHE A 180 7.97 3.91 -6.94
N ILE A 181 9.02 4.11 -7.74
CA ILE A 181 10.39 3.75 -7.37
C ILE A 181 10.84 4.54 -6.12
N ALA A 182 10.54 5.83 -6.06
CA ALA A 182 10.90 6.67 -4.92
C ALA A 182 10.26 6.18 -3.61
N VAL A 183 8.98 5.81 -3.62
CA VAL A 183 8.30 5.25 -2.43
C VAL A 183 8.97 3.96 -1.98
N ILE A 184 9.24 3.02 -2.89
CA ILE A 184 9.91 1.76 -2.55
C ILE A 184 11.31 2.01 -1.98
N LEU A 185 12.11 2.87 -2.63
CA LEU A 185 13.45 3.19 -2.16
C LEU A 185 13.42 3.82 -0.77
N MET A 186 12.50 4.75 -0.51
CA MET A 186 12.33 5.33 0.83
C MET A 186 11.97 4.27 1.87
N ARG A 187 11.12 3.31 1.53
CA ARG A 187 10.78 2.19 2.42
C ARG A 187 12.00 1.31 2.72
N ILE A 188 12.75 0.92 1.68
CA ILE A 188 13.96 0.11 1.84
C ILE A 188 15.01 0.83 2.69
N LEU A 189 15.25 2.11 2.40
CA LEU A 189 16.21 2.92 3.14
C LEU A 189 15.79 3.12 4.60
N SER A 190 14.50 3.38 4.85
CA SER A 190 13.96 3.53 6.21
C SER A 190 14.21 2.29 7.06
N VAL A 191 13.93 1.11 6.53
CA VAL A 191 14.16 -0.16 7.26
C VAL A 191 15.65 -0.46 7.42
N ARG A 192 16.46 -0.24 6.37
CA ARG A 192 17.88 -0.54 6.42
C ARG A 192 18.68 0.39 7.35
N PHE A 193 18.32 1.67 7.39
CA PHE A 193 19.01 2.68 8.19
C PHE A 193 18.26 3.07 9.45
N HIS A 194 17.15 2.39 9.77
CA HIS A 194 16.31 2.65 10.94
C HIS A 194 15.84 4.11 11.02
N PHE A 195 15.59 4.74 9.87
CA PHE A 195 14.99 6.07 9.83
C PHE A 195 13.55 6.01 10.32
N GLY A 196 13.24 6.84 11.30
CA GLY A 196 11.90 6.93 11.84
C GLY A 196 11.60 8.31 12.42
N LEU A 197 10.34 8.60 12.64
CA LEU A 197 9.93 9.81 13.33
C LEU A 197 10.24 9.69 14.83
N PRO A 198 10.55 10.82 15.51
CA PRO A 198 10.77 10.83 16.95
C PRO A 198 9.49 10.35 17.67
N VAL A 199 9.68 9.55 18.72
CA VAL A 199 8.57 9.03 19.53
C VAL A 199 8.23 10.05 20.62
N LEU A 200 6.93 10.35 20.76
CA LEU A 200 6.44 11.05 21.94
C LEU A 200 6.63 10.15 23.17
N LYS A 201 7.67 10.43 23.95
CA LYS A 201 7.87 9.79 25.26
C LYS A 201 7.10 10.58 26.30
N ARG A 202 6.29 9.90 27.10
CA ARG A 202 5.76 10.46 28.34
C ARG A 202 6.88 10.29 29.40
N ASP A 203 7.41 11.39 29.88
CA ASP A 203 8.30 11.36 31.06
C ASP A 203 7.45 11.04 32.29
N TYR A 204 7.55 9.79 32.77
CA TYR A 204 6.89 9.33 34.01
C TYR A 204 7.61 9.80 35.29
N ASN A 205 8.55 10.74 35.20
CA ASN A 205 9.40 11.13 36.32
C ASN A 205 8.92 12.37 37.08
N THR A 206 7.62 12.67 37.11
CA THR A 206 7.13 13.85 37.89
C THR A 206 6.00 13.51 38.86
N GLU A 207 5.97 12.30 39.45
CA GLU A 207 5.16 12.03 40.64
C GLU A 207 5.85 10.96 41.52
N GLN A 208 6.81 11.37 42.34
CA GLN A 208 7.17 10.77 43.62
C GLN A 208 7.40 11.87 44.64
#